data_7065908d7ab8fd7e2eff1f35304476dd
#
_entry.id   7065908d7ab8fd7e2eff1f35304476dd
#
_cell.length_a   1.000
_cell.length_b   1.000
_cell.length_c   1.000
_cell.angle_alpha   90.00
_cell.angle_beta   90.00
_cell.angle_gamma   90.00
#
_symmetry.space_group_name_H-M   'P 1'
#
loop_
_entity.id
_entity.type
_entity.pdbx_description
1 polymer ?
#
loop_
_entity_poly.entity_id
_entity_poly.type
_entity_poly.pdbx_seq_one_letter_code
_entity_poly.pdbx_strand_id
1 'polypeptide(L)'
;MVRAAPRTDGPLVVCEHGAFGCAADWAIVQEKLAALGVRSLAYDRAGMGHSEPGPGSRDGRAANADLAALLHAVGEHGPVVLAGHSMGGLTTRLFALTWPERVRGLVLVDAMTPDVIGLPGAPHAIGGFGQVLRLAAFGARFGAMVPVSFVSGNLIGLTGEAQVEKRRIHASARHAHWAAAEVLEWPVTSRQAGAADLDPALPVAVVTAGAMPQRRRLKVLQEVPARRSTSGYIQHVAGATHANLLGPRHAHEVVRGVMHVLGTVEG
;
A
#
# COMPACT_ATOMS: atom_id res chain seq x y z
N MET A 1 -10.28 8.96 -6.44
CA MET A 1 -10.42 10.33 -5.85
C MET A 1 -9.04 10.75 -5.37
N VAL A 2 -8.46 11.78 -5.93
CA VAL A 2 -7.17 12.30 -5.48
C VAL A 2 -7.45 13.29 -4.35
N ARG A 3 -7.13 12.94 -3.10
CA ARG A 3 -7.10 13.90 -2.00
C ARG A 3 -5.70 14.50 -1.94
N ALA A 4 -5.52 15.70 -2.42
CA ALA A 4 -4.28 16.46 -2.28
C ALA A 4 -4.43 17.47 -1.15
N ALA A 5 -3.50 17.48 -0.21
CA ALA A 5 -3.34 18.57 0.75
C ALA A 5 -2.79 19.83 0.05
N PRO A 6 -2.91 21.04 0.68
CA PRO A 6 -2.38 22.28 0.10
C PRO A 6 -0.91 22.13 -0.31
N ARG A 7 -0.50 22.80 -1.39
CA ARG A 7 0.90 22.82 -1.83
C ARG A 7 1.77 23.47 -0.74
N THR A 8 2.59 22.66 -0.11
CA THR A 8 3.75 23.06 0.69
C THR A 8 5.00 22.69 -0.08
N ASP A 9 6.14 23.33 0.15
CA ASP A 9 7.38 23.09 -0.61
C ASP A 9 8.08 21.76 -0.28
N GLY A 10 7.48 20.92 0.56
CA GLY A 10 8.00 19.60 0.95
C GLY A 10 7.71 18.49 -0.06
N PRO A 11 8.44 17.35 0.02
CA PRO A 11 8.21 16.20 -0.84
C PRO A 11 6.81 15.62 -0.67
N LEU A 12 6.25 15.10 -1.77
CA LEU A 12 4.95 14.44 -1.77
C LEU A 12 5.08 13.04 -1.17
N VAL A 13 4.18 12.66 -0.27
CA VAL A 13 4.00 11.28 0.20
C VAL A 13 2.94 10.60 -0.66
N VAL A 14 3.34 9.60 -1.43
CA VAL A 14 2.42 8.79 -2.26
C VAL A 14 2.02 7.54 -1.50
N CYS A 15 0.73 7.35 -1.32
CA CYS A 15 0.14 6.27 -0.54
C CYS A 15 -0.36 5.16 -1.47
N GLU A 16 0.29 3.99 -1.41
CA GLU A 16 0.03 2.83 -2.25
C GLU A 16 -0.76 1.78 -1.46
N HIS A 17 -1.99 1.49 -1.88
CA HIS A 17 -2.88 0.57 -1.17
C HIS A 17 -2.50 -0.92 -1.36
N GLY A 18 -2.99 -1.78 -0.47
CA GLY A 18 -2.82 -3.23 -0.54
C GLY A 18 -3.67 -3.90 -1.62
N ALA A 19 -3.62 -5.24 -1.65
CA ALA A 19 -4.51 -6.04 -2.47
C ALA A 19 -5.98 -5.80 -2.07
N PHE A 20 -6.88 -5.63 -3.05
CA PHE A 20 -8.28 -5.29 -2.82
C PHE A 20 -8.49 -4.02 -1.99
N GLY A 21 -7.45 -3.16 -1.90
CA GLY A 21 -7.51 -1.85 -1.24
C GLY A 21 -7.97 -0.73 -2.19
N CYS A 22 -8.05 0.48 -1.67
CA CYS A 22 -8.39 1.68 -2.42
C CYS A 22 -7.79 2.94 -1.77
N ALA A 23 -7.88 4.08 -2.44
CA ALA A 23 -7.39 5.36 -1.92
C ALA A 23 -7.98 5.72 -0.55
N ALA A 24 -9.24 5.36 -0.28
CA ALA A 24 -9.90 5.63 0.99
C ALA A 24 -9.24 4.95 2.19
N ASP A 25 -8.46 3.89 1.99
CA ASP A 25 -7.73 3.19 3.07
C ASP A 25 -6.76 4.11 3.79
N TRP A 26 -6.25 5.11 3.10
CA TRP A 26 -5.27 6.05 3.59
C TRP A 26 -5.85 7.35 4.19
N ALA A 27 -7.19 7.49 4.23
CA ALA A 27 -7.84 8.74 4.61
C ALA A 27 -7.39 9.28 5.97
N ILE A 28 -7.27 8.40 6.99
CA ILE A 28 -6.84 8.80 8.34
C ILE A 28 -5.36 9.18 8.39
N VAL A 29 -4.51 8.44 7.65
CA VAL A 29 -3.08 8.77 7.55
C VAL A 29 -2.91 10.11 6.85
N GLN A 30 -3.63 10.35 5.74
CA GLN A 30 -3.60 11.62 5.02
C GLN A 30 -4.08 12.81 5.87
N GLU A 31 -5.14 12.62 6.67
CA GLU A 31 -5.62 13.64 7.60
C GLU A 31 -4.54 14.03 8.62
N LYS A 32 -3.86 13.02 9.20
CA LYS A 32 -2.79 13.26 10.17
C LYS A 32 -1.55 13.90 9.53
N LEU A 33 -1.18 13.50 8.31
CA LEU A 33 -0.09 14.13 7.56
C LEU A 33 -0.43 15.59 7.22
N ALA A 34 -1.66 15.86 6.80
CA ALA A 34 -2.13 17.22 6.50
C ALA A 34 -2.08 18.13 7.74
N ALA A 35 -2.43 17.60 8.94
CA ALA A 35 -2.32 18.32 10.21
C ALA A 35 -0.87 18.71 10.56
N LEU A 36 0.13 18.00 10.01
CA LEU A 36 1.55 18.30 10.13
C LEU A 36 2.11 19.09 8.93
N GLY A 37 1.25 19.59 8.04
CA GLY A 37 1.67 20.31 6.83
C GLY A 37 2.31 19.44 5.74
N VAL A 38 2.21 18.10 5.83
CA VAL A 38 2.82 17.17 4.88
C VAL A 38 1.84 16.87 3.76
N ARG A 39 2.28 17.09 2.51
CA ARG A 39 1.53 16.76 1.28
C ARG A 39 1.42 15.25 1.10
N SER A 40 0.24 14.76 0.74
CA SER A 40 0.06 13.33 0.43
C SER A 40 -0.92 13.12 -0.71
N LEU A 41 -0.70 12.03 -1.45
CA LEU A 41 -1.51 11.58 -2.57
C LEU A 41 -1.87 10.11 -2.34
N ALA A 42 -3.15 9.78 -2.24
CA ALA A 42 -3.65 8.43 -2.35
C ALA A 42 -4.47 8.29 -3.64
N TYR A 43 -4.33 7.17 -4.31
CA TYR A 43 -4.99 6.90 -5.59
C TYR A 43 -5.49 5.46 -5.67
N ASP A 44 -6.42 5.22 -6.56
CA ASP A 44 -6.86 3.87 -6.91
C ASP A 44 -6.05 3.39 -8.11
N ARG A 45 -5.43 2.20 -8.03
CA ARG A 45 -4.74 1.61 -9.18
C ARG A 45 -5.69 1.33 -10.32
N ALA A 46 -5.17 1.27 -11.55
CA ALA A 46 -5.98 1.11 -12.76
C ALA A 46 -6.97 -0.06 -12.67
N GLY A 47 -8.22 0.20 -13.02
CA GLY A 47 -9.35 -0.73 -12.93
C GLY A 47 -10.00 -0.83 -11.55
N MET A 48 -9.32 -0.41 -10.49
CA MET A 48 -9.87 -0.42 -9.12
C MET A 48 -10.48 0.91 -8.73
N GLY A 49 -11.35 0.88 -7.71
CA GLY A 49 -12.02 2.07 -7.20
C GLY A 49 -12.68 2.88 -8.33
N HIS A 50 -12.25 4.12 -8.47
CA HIS A 50 -12.72 5.04 -9.52
C HIS A 50 -11.82 5.11 -10.75
N SER A 51 -10.65 4.43 -10.73
CA SER A 51 -9.72 4.48 -11.85
C SER A 51 -10.20 3.62 -13.01
N GLU A 52 -10.03 4.11 -14.23
CA GLU A 52 -10.30 3.34 -15.43
C GLU A 52 -9.30 2.18 -15.57
N PRO A 53 -9.67 1.10 -16.26
CA PRO A 53 -8.77 0.00 -16.55
C PRO A 53 -7.56 0.45 -17.37
N GLY A 54 -6.38 -0.04 -16.99
CA GLY A 54 -5.17 0.09 -17.81
C GLY A 54 -5.05 -1.05 -18.83
N PRO A 55 -4.23 -0.89 -19.85
CA PRO A 55 -3.95 -1.94 -20.81
C PRO A 55 -3.04 -3.04 -20.22
N GLY A 56 -3.15 -4.25 -20.76
CA GLY A 56 -2.21 -5.35 -20.50
C GLY A 56 -2.33 -6.00 -19.11
N SER A 57 -1.23 -6.63 -18.70
CA SER A 57 -1.07 -7.29 -17.42
C SER A 57 -1.13 -6.27 -16.24
N ARG A 58 -1.56 -6.75 -15.07
CA ARG A 58 -1.61 -5.94 -13.85
C ARG A 58 -0.45 -6.28 -12.90
N ASP A 59 0.73 -6.59 -13.45
CA ASP A 59 1.95 -6.81 -12.69
C ASP A 59 2.54 -5.50 -12.12
N GLY A 60 3.61 -5.62 -11.33
CA GLY A 60 4.24 -4.47 -10.68
C GLY A 60 4.77 -3.43 -11.66
N ARG A 61 5.26 -3.83 -12.83
CA ARG A 61 5.77 -2.88 -13.85
C ARG A 61 4.64 -2.06 -14.45
N ALA A 62 3.50 -2.70 -14.76
CA ALA A 62 2.33 -1.99 -15.26
C ALA A 62 1.79 -1.01 -14.21
N ALA A 63 1.66 -1.45 -12.95
CA ALA A 63 1.23 -0.57 -11.86
C ALA A 63 2.16 0.64 -11.68
N ASN A 64 3.46 0.44 -11.81
CA ASN A 64 4.46 1.51 -11.67
C ASN A 64 4.50 2.46 -12.87
N ALA A 65 4.24 1.96 -14.08
CA ALA A 65 4.08 2.83 -15.25
C ALA A 65 2.86 3.75 -15.10
N ASP A 66 1.74 3.21 -14.59
CA ASP A 66 0.55 4.00 -14.27
C ASP A 66 0.84 5.07 -13.19
N LEU A 67 1.58 4.71 -12.13
CA LEU A 67 1.97 5.66 -11.08
C LEU A 67 2.89 6.76 -11.64
N ALA A 68 3.87 6.42 -12.46
CA ALA A 68 4.76 7.41 -13.09
C ALA A 68 3.97 8.39 -13.98
N ALA A 69 3.01 7.87 -14.76
CA ALA A 69 2.11 8.69 -15.56
C ALA A 69 1.20 9.60 -14.70
N LEU A 70 0.68 9.07 -13.59
CA LEU A 70 -0.12 9.86 -12.63
C LEU A 70 0.70 11.00 -12.02
N LEU A 71 1.93 10.72 -11.55
CA LEU A 71 2.80 11.75 -10.97
C LEU A 71 3.12 12.84 -12.00
N HIS A 72 3.39 12.46 -13.24
CA HIS A 72 3.57 13.43 -14.33
C HIS A 72 2.31 14.27 -14.57
N ALA A 73 1.13 13.64 -14.63
CA ALA A 73 -0.14 14.32 -14.88
C ALA A 73 -0.54 15.31 -13.78
N VAL A 74 -0.16 15.04 -12.51
CA VAL A 74 -0.40 15.98 -11.40
C VAL A 74 0.72 17.02 -11.23
N GLY A 75 1.71 17.03 -12.13
CA GLY A 75 2.82 17.98 -12.10
C GLY A 75 3.87 17.70 -11.02
N GLU A 76 3.93 16.46 -10.52
CA GLU A 76 4.93 16.06 -9.54
C GLU A 76 6.14 15.45 -10.25
N HIS A 77 7.21 16.23 -10.36
CA HIS A 77 8.43 15.84 -11.07
C HIS A 77 9.61 15.59 -10.12
N GLY A 78 9.50 16.02 -8.87
CA GLY A 78 10.52 15.82 -7.83
C GLY A 78 10.52 14.40 -7.24
N PRO A 79 11.52 14.10 -6.40
CA PRO A 79 11.54 12.84 -5.65
C PRO A 79 10.44 12.80 -4.57
N VAL A 80 9.73 11.68 -4.51
CA VAL A 80 8.61 11.43 -3.60
C VAL A 80 8.98 10.45 -2.49
N VAL A 81 8.23 10.47 -1.38
CA VAL A 81 8.22 9.38 -0.41
C VAL A 81 7.10 8.41 -0.80
N LEU A 82 7.40 7.12 -0.88
CA LEU A 82 6.41 6.09 -1.19
C LEU A 82 6.02 5.33 0.08
N ALA A 83 4.74 5.36 0.43
CA ALA A 83 4.19 4.63 1.56
C ALA A 83 3.34 3.46 1.04
N GLY A 84 3.83 2.21 1.17
CA GLY A 84 3.16 1.02 0.66
C GLY A 84 2.58 0.13 1.75
N HIS A 85 1.26 -0.13 1.69
CA HIS A 85 0.60 -1.07 2.59
C HIS A 85 0.46 -2.45 1.94
N SER A 86 0.78 -3.52 2.69
CA SER A 86 0.54 -4.89 2.21
C SER A 86 1.24 -5.16 0.86
N MET A 87 0.51 -5.60 -0.15
CA MET A 87 1.01 -5.81 -1.51
C MET A 87 1.59 -4.51 -2.13
N GLY A 88 1.10 -3.33 -1.73
CA GLY A 88 1.67 -2.03 -2.13
C GLY A 88 3.16 -1.87 -1.79
N GLY A 89 3.68 -2.64 -0.83
CA GLY A 89 5.12 -2.67 -0.54
C GLY A 89 5.97 -3.23 -1.68
N LEU A 90 5.44 -4.17 -2.48
CA LEU A 90 6.14 -4.70 -3.65
C LEU A 90 6.21 -3.67 -4.78
N THR A 91 5.10 -2.96 -5.03
CA THR A 91 5.04 -1.93 -6.07
C THR A 91 5.91 -0.73 -5.72
N THR A 92 5.87 -0.25 -4.46
CA THR A 92 6.74 0.86 -4.01
C THR A 92 8.22 0.49 -4.05
N ARG A 93 8.58 -0.74 -3.63
CA ARG A 93 9.95 -1.23 -3.75
C ARG A 93 10.41 -1.28 -5.21
N LEU A 94 9.59 -1.84 -6.10
CA LEU A 94 9.90 -1.91 -7.53
C LEU A 94 10.04 -0.52 -8.16
N PHE A 95 9.20 0.44 -7.74
CA PHE A 95 9.31 1.83 -8.21
C PHE A 95 10.67 2.43 -7.82
N ALA A 96 11.11 2.23 -6.57
CA ALA A 96 12.41 2.71 -6.10
C ALA A 96 13.59 2.05 -6.83
N LEU A 97 13.47 0.79 -7.25
CA LEU A 97 14.47 0.11 -8.06
C LEU A 97 14.50 0.59 -9.52
N THR A 98 13.34 1.00 -10.05
CA THR A 98 13.20 1.41 -11.46
C THR A 98 13.61 2.88 -11.66
N TRP A 99 13.25 3.75 -10.72
CA TRP A 99 13.51 5.19 -10.76
C TRP A 99 14.06 5.68 -9.41
N PRO A 100 15.28 5.26 -9.02
CA PRO A 100 15.86 5.61 -7.72
C PRO A 100 15.95 7.12 -7.49
N GLU A 101 16.21 7.89 -8.54
CA GLU A 101 16.30 9.36 -8.49
C GLU A 101 14.94 10.04 -8.19
N ARG A 102 13.84 9.30 -8.39
CA ARG A 102 12.47 9.75 -8.14
C ARG A 102 11.96 9.38 -6.75
N VAL A 103 12.78 8.72 -5.91
CA VAL A 103 12.36 8.23 -4.59
C VAL A 103 13.27 8.78 -3.49
N ARG A 104 12.68 9.55 -2.57
CA ARG A 104 13.36 10.06 -1.38
C ARG A 104 13.46 9.03 -0.26
N GLY A 105 12.53 8.08 -0.19
CA GLY A 105 12.52 7.00 0.78
C GLY A 105 11.23 6.18 0.75
N LEU A 106 11.23 5.10 1.52
CA LEU A 106 10.11 4.15 1.59
C LEU A 106 9.54 4.04 2.99
N VAL A 107 8.20 3.94 3.09
CA VAL A 107 7.48 3.59 4.31
C VAL A 107 6.69 2.32 4.05
N LEU A 108 7.13 1.22 4.61
CA LEU A 108 6.58 -0.12 4.39
C LEU A 108 5.63 -0.49 5.53
N VAL A 109 4.31 -0.44 5.27
CA VAL A 109 3.26 -0.58 6.28
C VAL A 109 2.68 -1.98 6.23
N ASP A 110 3.07 -2.83 7.17
CA ASP A 110 2.79 -4.30 7.21
C ASP A 110 2.92 -4.92 5.81
N ALA A 111 3.97 -4.47 5.11
CA ALA A 111 4.15 -4.63 3.67
C ALA A 111 4.65 -6.03 3.32
N MET A 112 4.25 -6.51 2.15
CA MET A 112 4.84 -7.70 1.55
C MET A 112 6.22 -7.37 0.98
N THR A 113 7.16 -8.27 1.21
CA THR A 113 8.50 -8.24 0.61
C THR A 113 8.63 -9.34 -0.43
N PRO A 114 9.58 -9.26 -1.37
CA PRO A 114 9.77 -10.29 -2.40
C PRO A 114 9.91 -11.71 -1.81
N ASP A 115 10.58 -11.84 -0.66
CA ASP A 115 10.89 -13.13 -0.05
C ASP A 115 9.68 -13.84 0.57
N VAL A 116 8.59 -13.11 0.81
CA VAL A 116 7.34 -13.69 1.38
C VAL A 116 6.78 -14.81 0.52
N ILE A 117 6.95 -14.74 -0.80
CA ILE A 117 6.47 -15.80 -1.72
C ILE A 117 7.20 -17.14 -1.49
N GLY A 118 8.41 -17.11 -0.93
CA GLY A 118 9.18 -18.30 -0.55
C GLY A 118 8.73 -18.96 0.75
N LEU A 119 7.81 -18.36 1.50
CA LEU A 119 7.29 -18.97 2.72
C LEU A 119 6.41 -20.20 2.38
N PRO A 120 6.49 -21.27 3.18
CA PRO A 120 5.65 -22.46 2.96
C PRO A 120 4.16 -22.09 2.87
N GLY A 121 3.51 -22.50 1.79
CA GLY A 121 2.09 -22.26 1.55
C GLY A 121 1.75 -20.87 0.97
N ALA A 122 2.67 -19.92 0.90
CA ALA A 122 2.40 -18.59 0.37
C ALA A 122 1.84 -18.59 -1.07
N PRO A 123 2.38 -19.35 -2.03
CA PRO A 123 1.82 -19.41 -3.38
C PRO A 123 0.38 -19.92 -3.40
N HIS A 124 0.06 -20.93 -2.58
CA HIS A 124 -1.30 -21.46 -2.47
C HIS A 124 -2.27 -20.44 -1.84
N ALA A 125 -1.83 -19.74 -0.80
CA ALA A 125 -2.63 -18.70 -0.16
C ALA A 125 -2.91 -17.53 -1.11
N ILE A 126 -1.92 -17.09 -1.88
CA ILE A 126 -2.06 -16.06 -2.90
C ILE A 126 -3.04 -16.51 -4.01
N GLY A 127 -2.84 -17.73 -4.54
CA GLY A 127 -3.74 -18.29 -5.55
C GLY A 127 -5.17 -18.44 -5.05
N GLY A 128 -5.35 -18.95 -3.83
CA GLY A 128 -6.66 -19.06 -3.17
C GLY A 128 -7.33 -17.69 -2.99
N PHE A 129 -6.59 -16.68 -2.56
CA PHE A 129 -7.12 -15.31 -2.43
C PHE A 129 -7.55 -14.73 -3.80
N GLY A 130 -6.76 -14.94 -4.85
CA GLY A 130 -7.15 -14.55 -6.22
C GLY A 130 -8.45 -15.22 -6.67
N GLN A 131 -8.65 -16.51 -6.37
CA GLN A 131 -9.90 -17.21 -6.68
C GLN A 131 -11.09 -16.67 -5.87
N VAL A 132 -10.90 -16.37 -4.57
CA VAL A 132 -11.93 -15.73 -3.74
C VAL A 132 -12.36 -14.39 -4.34
N LEU A 133 -11.41 -13.58 -4.81
CA LEU A 133 -11.73 -12.30 -5.46
C LEU A 133 -12.46 -12.48 -6.80
N ARG A 134 -12.14 -13.52 -7.57
CA ARG A 134 -12.90 -13.87 -8.79
C ARG A 134 -14.34 -14.24 -8.50
N LEU A 135 -14.56 -15.06 -7.45
CA LEU A 135 -15.90 -15.41 -7.00
C LEU A 135 -16.64 -14.18 -6.46
N ALA A 136 -15.95 -13.31 -5.72
CA ALA A 136 -16.48 -12.03 -5.26
C ALA A 136 -16.90 -11.13 -6.44
N ALA A 137 -16.10 -11.04 -7.50
CA ALA A 137 -16.44 -10.30 -8.71
C ALA A 137 -17.69 -10.86 -9.41
N PHE A 138 -17.82 -12.17 -9.46
CA PHE A 138 -19.03 -12.82 -10.00
C PHE A 138 -20.26 -12.53 -9.12
N GLY A 139 -20.16 -12.79 -7.81
CA GLY A 139 -21.27 -12.57 -6.86
C GLY A 139 -21.70 -11.10 -6.77
N ALA A 140 -20.76 -10.16 -6.93
CA ALA A 140 -21.03 -8.72 -6.91
C ALA A 140 -22.01 -8.28 -8.02
N ARG A 141 -22.02 -8.98 -9.17
CA ARG A 141 -22.98 -8.72 -10.26
C ARG A 141 -24.43 -8.95 -9.85
N PHE A 142 -24.63 -9.75 -8.79
CA PHE A 142 -25.95 -10.09 -8.22
C PHE A 142 -26.14 -9.45 -6.83
N GLY A 143 -25.30 -8.51 -6.45
CA GLY A 143 -25.39 -7.79 -5.18
C GLY A 143 -24.87 -8.57 -3.95
N ALA A 144 -24.29 -9.78 -4.11
CA ALA A 144 -23.83 -10.61 -3.00
C ALA A 144 -22.69 -9.95 -2.19
N MET A 145 -21.97 -9.00 -2.78
CA MET A 145 -20.89 -8.29 -2.07
C MET A 145 -21.39 -7.10 -1.23
N VAL A 146 -22.65 -6.68 -1.35
CA VAL A 146 -23.19 -5.57 -0.55
C VAL A 146 -23.08 -5.89 0.96
N PRO A 147 -23.63 -6.99 1.51
CA PRO A 147 -23.49 -7.31 2.92
C PRO A 147 -22.01 -7.53 3.33
N VAL A 148 -21.20 -8.16 2.46
CA VAL A 148 -19.78 -8.39 2.73
C VAL A 148 -19.02 -7.08 2.86
N SER A 149 -19.38 -6.05 2.08
CA SER A 149 -18.74 -4.75 2.10
C SER A 149 -18.89 -4.00 3.44
N PHE A 150 -19.94 -4.29 4.21
CA PHE A 150 -20.10 -3.72 5.56
C PHE A 150 -19.05 -4.26 6.54
N VAL A 151 -18.65 -5.51 6.40
CA VAL A 151 -17.59 -6.11 7.22
C VAL A 151 -16.22 -5.71 6.68
N SER A 152 -15.94 -6.00 5.41
CA SER A 152 -14.63 -5.75 4.80
C SER A 152 -14.28 -4.26 4.74
N GLY A 153 -15.28 -3.39 4.47
CA GLY A 153 -15.11 -1.93 4.47
C GLY A 153 -14.91 -1.33 5.86
N ASN A 154 -15.07 -2.11 6.94
CA ASN A 154 -14.95 -1.62 8.32
C ASN A 154 -13.66 -2.06 9.01
N LEU A 155 -12.85 -2.94 8.41
CA LEU A 155 -11.66 -3.52 9.04
C LEU A 155 -10.60 -2.47 9.44
N ILE A 156 -10.55 -1.35 8.74
CA ILE A 156 -9.64 -0.23 9.06
C ILE A 156 -10.20 0.63 10.20
N GLY A 157 -11.50 0.67 10.36
CA GLY A 157 -12.19 1.57 11.30
C GLY A 157 -12.37 2.98 10.74
N LEU A 158 -12.57 3.11 9.42
CA LEU A 158 -12.91 4.39 8.77
C LEU A 158 -14.30 4.85 9.20
N THR A 159 -14.52 6.16 9.18
CA THR A 159 -15.79 6.81 9.46
C THR A 159 -16.17 7.79 8.34
N GLY A 160 -17.40 8.30 8.37
CA GLY A 160 -17.86 9.32 7.43
C GLY A 160 -17.78 8.89 5.96
N GLU A 161 -17.41 9.83 5.10
CA GLU A 161 -17.35 9.64 3.64
C GLU A 161 -16.37 8.55 3.22
N ALA A 162 -15.20 8.46 3.87
CA ALA A 162 -14.20 7.46 3.54
C ALA A 162 -14.71 6.02 3.78
N GLN A 163 -15.50 5.80 4.84
CA GLN A 163 -16.14 4.51 5.10
C GLN A 163 -17.20 4.17 4.06
N VAL A 164 -18.06 5.13 3.72
CA VAL A 164 -19.10 4.95 2.70
C VAL A 164 -18.47 4.63 1.35
N GLU A 165 -17.43 5.36 1.00
CA GLU A 165 -16.70 5.18 -0.25
C GLU A 165 -16.06 3.78 -0.33
N LYS A 166 -15.34 3.38 0.72
CA LYS A 166 -14.72 2.05 0.77
C LYS A 166 -15.75 0.92 0.63
N ARG A 167 -16.90 1.02 1.31
CA ARG A 167 -17.99 0.04 1.18
C ARG A 167 -18.52 -0.04 -0.25
N ARG A 168 -18.73 1.09 -0.89
CA ARG A 168 -19.18 1.16 -2.28
C ARG A 168 -18.18 0.47 -3.22
N ILE A 169 -16.89 0.77 -3.06
CA ILE A 169 -15.81 0.16 -3.84
C ILE A 169 -15.75 -1.35 -3.61
N HIS A 170 -15.79 -1.81 -2.35
CA HIS A 170 -15.74 -3.24 -2.01
C HIS A 170 -16.98 -4.03 -2.48
N ALA A 171 -18.11 -3.37 -2.70
CA ALA A 171 -19.29 -3.99 -3.30
C ALA A 171 -19.21 -4.09 -4.83
N SER A 172 -18.22 -3.46 -5.48
CA SER A 172 -18.11 -3.35 -6.93
C SER A 172 -17.54 -4.62 -7.57
N ALA A 173 -18.25 -5.16 -8.57
CA ALA A 173 -17.77 -6.27 -9.40
C ALA A 173 -16.49 -5.90 -10.16
N ARG A 174 -16.38 -4.67 -10.68
CA ARG A 174 -15.21 -4.17 -11.39
C ARG A 174 -14.00 -4.15 -10.47
N HIS A 175 -14.14 -3.60 -9.26
CA HIS A 175 -13.06 -3.55 -8.30
C HIS A 175 -12.54 -4.95 -7.94
N ALA A 176 -13.43 -5.88 -7.62
CA ALA A 176 -13.05 -7.26 -7.29
C ALA A 176 -12.38 -7.99 -8.47
N HIS A 177 -12.84 -7.74 -9.70
CA HIS A 177 -12.25 -8.30 -10.91
C HIS A 177 -10.79 -7.85 -11.10
N TRP A 178 -10.54 -6.56 -11.02
CA TRP A 178 -9.19 -6.01 -11.23
C TRP A 178 -8.24 -6.31 -10.06
N ALA A 179 -8.76 -6.33 -8.84
CA ALA A 179 -7.99 -6.79 -7.68
C ALA A 179 -7.59 -8.26 -7.80
N ALA A 180 -8.48 -9.13 -8.34
CA ALA A 180 -8.15 -10.52 -8.65
C ALA A 180 -7.03 -10.61 -9.70
N ALA A 181 -7.09 -9.80 -10.76
CA ALA A 181 -6.06 -9.75 -11.80
C ALA A 181 -4.68 -9.39 -11.21
N GLU A 182 -4.61 -8.36 -10.35
CA GLU A 182 -3.36 -8.00 -9.65
C GLU A 182 -2.85 -9.10 -8.71
N VAL A 183 -3.73 -9.71 -7.93
CA VAL A 183 -3.33 -10.76 -6.97
C VAL A 183 -2.77 -11.98 -7.72
N LEU A 184 -3.29 -12.31 -8.90
CA LEU A 184 -2.76 -13.39 -9.71
C LEU A 184 -1.37 -13.08 -10.30
N GLU A 185 -1.06 -11.80 -10.50
CA GLU A 185 0.27 -11.33 -10.91
C GLU A 185 1.25 -11.13 -9.72
N TRP A 186 0.83 -11.35 -8.49
CA TRP A 186 1.68 -11.20 -7.31
C TRP A 186 3.02 -11.97 -7.41
N PRO A 187 3.06 -13.23 -7.87
CA PRO A 187 4.33 -13.94 -8.04
C PRO A 187 5.28 -13.26 -9.04
N VAL A 188 4.73 -12.68 -10.10
CA VAL A 188 5.50 -11.90 -11.10
C VAL A 188 6.02 -10.63 -10.46
N THR A 189 5.15 -9.88 -9.80
CA THR A 189 5.49 -8.64 -9.07
C THR A 189 6.56 -8.88 -8.00
N SER A 190 6.47 -9.99 -7.25
CA SER A 190 7.50 -10.36 -6.25
C SER A 190 8.87 -10.58 -6.89
N ARG A 191 8.93 -11.30 -8.03
CA ARG A 191 10.20 -11.48 -8.76
C ARG A 191 10.74 -10.15 -9.30
N GLN A 192 9.88 -9.29 -9.84
CA GLN A 192 10.29 -7.97 -10.34
C GLN A 192 10.85 -7.11 -9.20
N ALA A 193 10.16 -7.06 -8.06
CA ALA A 193 10.60 -6.31 -6.88
C ALA A 193 11.83 -6.91 -6.18
N GLY A 194 12.10 -8.21 -6.38
CA GLY A 194 13.26 -8.92 -5.84
C GLY A 194 14.46 -8.97 -6.78
N ALA A 195 14.39 -8.32 -7.95
CA ALA A 195 15.45 -8.40 -8.97
C ALA A 195 16.78 -7.74 -8.55
N ALA A 196 16.73 -6.82 -7.58
CA ALA A 196 17.90 -6.17 -7.01
C ALA A 196 17.67 -5.77 -5.54
N ASP A 197 18.73 -5.46 -4.84
CA ASP A 197 18.66 -4.84 -3.51
C ASP A 197 18.39 -3.33 -3.64
N LEU A 198 17.75 -2.75 -2.60
CA LEU A 198 17.62 -1.30 -2.48
C LEU A 198 18.98 -0.69 -2.13
N ASP A 199 19.20 0.54 -2.57
CA ASP A 199 20.37 1.32 -2.13
C ASP A 199 20.34 1.43 -0.60
N PRO A 200 21.41 1.05 0.12
CA PRO A 200 21.51 1.22 1.57
C PRO A 200 21.38 2.69 2.02
N ALA A 201 21.68 3.65 1.17
CA ALA A 201 21.52 5.07 1.47
C ALA A 201 20.06 5.53 1.44
N LEU A 202 19.15 4.75 0.81
CA LEU A 202 17.72 5.07 0.77
C LEU A 202 17.11 4.93 2.18
N PRO A 203 16.51 5.99 2.76
CA PRO A 203 15.80 5.90 4.04
C PRO A 203 14.60 4.95 3.94
N VAL A 204 14.50 4.00 4.88
CA VAL A 204 13.39 3.03 4.91
C VAL A 204 12.79 2.94 6.30
N ALA A 205 11.50 3.21 6.42
CA ALA A 205 10.72 2.93 7.61
C ALA A 205 9.87 1.67 7.40
N VAL A 206 9.86 0.78 8.39
CA VAL A 206 9.00 -0.41 8.43
C VAL A 206 8.10 -0.34 9.66
N VAL A 207 6.79 -0.35 9.44
CA VAL A 207 5.77 -0.36 10.49
C VAL A 207 4.93 -1.61 10.35
N THR A 208 4.96 -2.52 11.33
CA THR A 208 4.26 -3.82 11.25
C THR A 208 3.19 -3.98 12.30
N ALA A 209 2.14 -4.73 11.98
CA ALA A 209 1.01 -5.02 12.85
C ALA A 209 1.17 -6.34 13.62
N GLY A 210 0.57 -6.42 14.83
CA GLY A 210 0.46 -7.62 15.62
C GLY A 210 1.70 -8.00 16.46
N ALA A 211 1.52 -8.92 17.40
CA ALA A 211 2.58 -9.35 18.29
C ALA A 211 3.65 -10.19 17.57
N MET A 212 4.90 -10.04 18.01
CA MET A 212 6.06 -10.72 17.42
C MET A 212 5.98 -12.27 17.39
N PRO A 213 5.51 -12.97 18.45
CA PRO A 213 5.59 -14.44 18.47
C PRO A 213 4.80 -15.10 17.35
N GLN A 214 3.60 -14.63 17.04
CA GLN A 214 2.69 -15.28 16.09
C GLN A 214 3.09 -15.12 14.61
N ARG A 215 3.87 -14.10 14.29
CA ARG A 215 4.28 -13.78 12.90
C ARG A 215 5.79 -13.59 12.75
N ARG A 216 6.59 -14.17 13.62
CA ARG A 216 8.03 -13.93 13.68
C ARG A 216 8.74 -14.05 12.33
N ARG A 217 8.46 -15.12 11.57
CA ARG A 217 9.09 -15.33 10.25
C ARG A 217 8.74 -14.24 9.25
N LEU A 218 7.46 -13.85 9.17
CA LEU A 218 7.02 -12.78 8.28
C LEU A 218 7.66 -11.44 8.67
N LYS A 219 7.66 -11.11 9.97
CA LYS A 219 8.24 -9.85 10.46
C LYS A 219 9.73 -9.73 10.19
N VAL A 220 10.48 -10.82 10.36
CA VAL A 220 11.91 -10.84 10.02
C VAL A 220 12.12 -10.45 8.55
N LEU A 221 11.30 -11.00 7.62
CA LEU A 221 11.38 -10.64 6.22
C LEU A 221 10.95 -9.18 5.97
N GLN A 222 9.91 -8.72 6.65
CA GLN A 222 9.43 -7.34 6.53
C GLN A 222 10.46 -6.30 7.01
N GLU A 223 11.26 -6.64 8.02
CA GLU A 223 12.28 -5.75 8.58
C GLU A 223 13.54 -5.60 7.70
N VAL A 224 13.83 -6.57 6.83
CA VAL A 224 15.06 -6.60 6.04
C VAL A 224 15.36 -5.28 5.34
N PRO A 225 14.42 -4.61 4.67
CA PRO A 225 14.70 -3.35 3.99
C PRO A 225 15.20 -2.25 4.93
N ALA A 226 14.56 -2.10 6.11
CA ALA A 226 14.99 -1.10 7.10
C ALA A 226 16.31 -1.48 7.77
N ARG A 227 16.57 -2.77 8.03
CA ARG A 227 17.83 -3.24 8.61
C ARG A 227 19.03 -3.04 7.69
N ARG A 228 18.80 -3.02 6.38
CA ARG A 228 19.84 -2.78 5.36
C ARG A 228 20.04 -1.30 5.06
N SER A 229 19.08 -0.45 5.40
CA SER A 229 19.19 1.00 5.22
C SER A 229 20.08 1.60 6.31
N THR A 230 20.94 2.56 5.93
CA THR A 230 21.73 3.36 6.87
C THR A 230 20.86 4.31 7.70
N SER A 231 19.64 4.61 7.23
CA SER A 231 18.62 5.42 7.92
C SER A 231 17.33 4.60 8.09
N GLY A 232 17.48 3.40 8.69
CA GLY A 232 16.37 2.48 8.89
C GLY A 232 15.58 2.77 10.16
N TYR A 233 14.24 2.67 10.07
CA TYR A 233 13.32 2.77 11.20
C TYR A 233 12.44 1.52 11.25
N ILE A 234 12.26 0.93 12.43
CA ILE A 234 11.41 -0.26 12.63
C ILE A 234 10.48 -0.04 13.82
N GLN A 235 9.18 -0.19 13.58
CA GLN A 235 8.14 -0.10 14.59
C GLN A 235 7.19 -1.32 14.52
N HIS A 236 7.01 -1.99 15.65
CA HIS A 236 6.03 -3.06 15.81
C HIS A 236 4.86 -2.58 16.64
N VAL A 237 3.66 -2.62 16.08
CA VAL A 237 2.42 -2.19 16.73
C VAL A 237 1.65 -3.41 17.20
N ALA A 238 1.96 -3.90 18.40
CA ALA A 238 1.43 -5.16 18.95
C ALA A 238 -0.11 -5.23 18.98
N GLY A 239 -0.77 -4.12 19.26
CA GLY A 239 -2.23 -4.01 19.33
C GLY A 239 -2.94 -3.81 17.99
N ALA A 240 -2.19 -3.67 16.89
CA ALA A 240 -2.75 -3.49 15.56
C ALA A 240 -3.02 -4.82 14.86
N THR A 241 -3.99 -4.79 13.96
CA THR A 241 -4.20 -5.80 12.90
C THR A 241 -3.69 -5.26 11.58
N HIS A 242 -3.51 -6.14 10.59
CA HIS A 242 -3.09 -5.77 9.24
C HIS A 242 -3.85 -4.58 8.65
N ALA A 243 -5.18 -4.58 8.79
CA ALA A 243 -6.02 -3.51 8.25
C ALA A 243 -6.07 -2.26 9.15
N ASN A 244 -6.27 -2.42 10.47
CA ASN A 244 -6.48 -1.27 11.36
C ASN A 244 -5.23 -0.46 11.67
N LEU A 245 -4.05 -0.91 11.19
CA LEU A 245 -2.81 -0.14 11.26
C LEU A 245 -2.93 1.22 10.56
N LEU A 246 -3.77 1.31 9.51
CA LEU A 246 -4.11 2.56 8.82
C LEU A 246 -5.25 3.34 9.50
N GLY A 247 -5.87 2.75 10.53
CA GLY A 247 -7.06 3.31 11.17
C GLY A 247 -6.78 4.32 12.29
N PRO A 248 -7.84 4.90 12.86
CA PRO A 248 -7.74 6.01 13.82
C PRO A 248 -6.84 5.73 15.00
N ARG A 249 -6.82 4.48 15.49
CA ARG A 249 -6.05 4.09 16.66
C ARG A 249 -4.56 4.01 16.42
N HIS A 250 -4.13 3.61 15.19
CA HIS A 250 -2.73 3.23 14.93
C HIS A 250 -2.06 4.03 13.80
N ALA A 251 -2.82 4.81 13.02
CA ALA A 251 -2.28 5.58 11.90
C ALA A 251 -1.13 6.53 12.29
N HIS A 252 -1.08 6.97 13.55
CA HIS A 252 0.02 7.80 14.05
C HIS A 252 1.38 7.11 14.00
N GLU A 253 1.43 5.77 14.11
CA GLU A 253 2.67 5.01 13.95
C GLU A 253 3.17 5.00 12.50
N VAL A 254 2.24 4.95 11.54
CA VAL A 254 2.57 5.10 10.12
C VAL A 254 3.10 6.51 9.84
N VAL A 255 2.45 7.52 10.42
CA VAL A 255 2.90 8.92 10.31
C VAL A 255 4.31 9.10 10.89
N ARG A 256 4.64 8.48 12.03
CA ARG A 256 6.02 8.49 12.56
C ARG A 256 7.03 7.93 11.57
N GLY A 257 6.70 6.81 10.90
CA GLY A 257 7.54 6.25 9.85
C GLY A 257 7.75 7.22 8.68
N VAL A 258 6.68 7.92 8.26
CA VAL A 258 6.77 8.96 7.23
C VAL A 258 7.69 10.12 7.69
N MET A 259 7.48 10.62 8.90
CA MET A 259 8.26 11.72 9.45
C MET A 259 9.74 11.36 9.60
N HIS A 260 10.06 10.11 10.00
CA HIS A 260 11.43 9.62 10.02
C HIS A 260 12.08 9.71 8.64
N VAL A 261 11.39 9.21 7.60
CA VAL A 261 11.90 9.25 6.22
C VAL A 261 12.06 10.69 5.71
N LEU A 262 11.17 11.60 6.12
CA LEU A 262 11.27 13.02 5.78
C LEU A 262 12.43 13.73 6.52
N GLY A 263 13.02 13.11 7.54
CA GLY A 263 14.08 13.70 8.35
C GLY A 263 13.59 14.82 9.30
N THR A 264 12.30 14.79 9.64
CA THR A 264 11.66 15.79 10.52
C THR A 264 11.33 15.22 11.90
N VAL A 265 11.73 13.98 12.18
CA VAL A 265 11.64 13.39 13.52
C VAL A 265 12.93 13.74 14.25
N GLU A 266 12.87 14.71 15.12
CA GLU A 266 13.89 14.92 16.14
C GLU A 266 13.84 13.74 17.09
N GLY A 267 15.01 13.11 17.34
CA GLY A 267 15.15 11.92 18.15
C GLY A 267 14.82 12.13 19.63
#